data_1dd295c0232ca3a34e52f6f265dcd238
#
_entry.id   1dd295c0232ca3a34e52f6f265dcd238
#
_cell.length_a   1.000
_cell.length_b   1.000
_cell.length_c   1.000
_cell.angle_alpha   90.00
_cell.angle_beta   90.00
_cell.angle_gamma   90.00
#
_symmetry.space_group_name_H-M   'P 1'
#
loop_
_entity.id
_entity.type
_entity.pdbx_description
1 polymer ?
#
loop_
_entity_poly.entity_id
_entity_poly.type
_entity_poly.pdbx_seq_one_letter_code
_entity_poly.pdbx_strand_id
1 'polypeptide(L)'
;MDKSILSQASQHEERNILAEVCNLAAARDDVIDLSVGDPNFATPLPIVEAATERAKKGHTHYTAAMGMPELREAIAEYYQKLGIPAKADQVMVTVGAEHALLLALYALLDPGDEVLIAEPCFSPYA
;
A
#
# COMPACT_ATOMS: atom_id res chain seq x y z
N MET A 1 12.99 -21.43 -14.40
CA MET A 1 11.79 -20.90 -15.06
C MET A 1 12.24 -20.28 -16.38
N ASP A 2 11.60 -20.60 -17.50
CA ASP A 2 11.96 -19.99 -18.78
C ASP A 2 11.52 -18.50 -18.77
N LYS A 3 12.48 -17.59 -18.85
CA LYS A 3 12.23 -16.14 -18.81
C LYS A 3 11.57 -15.63 -20.11
N SER A 4 11.53 -16.44 -21.18
CA SER A 4 10.96 -16.02 -22.47
C SER A 4 9.45 -15.75 -22.44
N ILE A 5 8.75 -16.28 -21.43
CA ILE A 5 7.31 -16.07 -21.21
C ILE A 5 6.98 -14.81 -20.40
N LEU A 6 7.99 -14.14 -19.86
CA LEU A 6 7.80 -12.93 -19.05
C LEU A 6 7.82 -11.68 -19.94
N SER A 7 7.14 -10.63 -19.50
CA SER A 7 7.22 -9.32 -20.14
C SER A 7 8.65 -8.76 -20.07
N GLN A 8 9.00 -7.83 -20.95
CA GLN A 8 10.31 -7.17 -20.92
C GLN A 8 10.57 -6.47 -19.57
N ALA A 9 9.57 -5.83 -18.99
CA ALA A 9 9.67 -5.20 -17.68
C ALA A 9 10.07 -6.22 -16.59
N SER A 10 9.38 -7.38 -16.54
CA SER A 10 9.71 -8.44 -15.57
C SER A 10 11.04 -9.14 -15.82
N GLN A 11 11.57 -9.10 -17.06
CA GLN A 11 12.90 -9.66 -17.36
C GLN A 11 14.04 -8.76 -16.88
N HIS A 12 13.79 -7.46 -16.76
CA HIS A 12 14.74 -6.42 -16.35
C HIS A 12 14.48 -5.90 -14.91
N GLU A 13 13.64 -6.63 -14.16
CA GLU A 13 13.37 -6.30 -12.76
C GLU A 13 14.69 -6.23 -11.97
N GLU A 14 14.92 -5.10 -11.32
CA GLU A 14 16.05 -4.91 -10.45
C GLU A 14 15.95 -5.79 -9.19
N ARG A 15 17.10 -6.14 -8.66
CA ARG A 15 17.20 -6.97 -7.46
C ARG A 15 16.59 -6.24 -6.27
N ASN A 16 15.58 -6.81 -5.63
CA ASN A 16 15.00 -6.24 -4.41
C ASN A 16 15.93 -6.46 -3.21
N ILE A 17 16.86 -5.52 -3.01
CA ILE A 17 17.87 -5.55 -1.95
C ILE A 17 17.21 -5.58 -0.57
N LEU A 18 16.10 -4.85 -0.37
CA LEU A 18 15.39 -4.84 0.91
C LEU A 18 14.87 -6.24 1.28
N ALA A 19 14.23 -6.93 0.34
CA ALA A 19 13.74 -8.29 0.58
C ALA A 19 14.86 -9.26 0.90
N GLU A 20 16.03 -9.12 0.27
CA GLU A 20 17.19 -9.95 0.57
C GLU A 20 17.74 -9.68 1.98
N VAL A 21 17.87 -8.43 2.39
CA VAL A 21 18.33 -8.06 3.74
C VAL A 21 17.35 -8.58 4.79
N CYS A 22 16.04 -8.45 4.58
CA CYS A 22 15.01 -9.00 5.46
C CYS A 22 15.13 -10.52 5.59
N ASN A 23 15.33 -11.24 4.47
CA ASN A 23 15.51 -12.70 4.49
C ASN A 23 16.80 -13.12 5.21
N LEU A 24 17.89 -12.36 5.05
CA LEU A 24 19.13 -12.61 5.76
C LEU A 24 19.00 -12.39 7.27
N ALA A 25 18.30 -11.31 7.67
CA ALA A 25 18.03 -11.02 9.07
C ALA A 25 17.15 -12.09 9.70
N ALA A 26 16.06 -12.48 9.02
CA ALA A 26 15.15 -13.53 9.50
C ALA A 26 15.81 -14.92 9.66
N ALA A 27 16.92 -15.17 8.98
CA ALA A 27 17.68 -16.42 9.08
C ALA A 27 18.71 -16.41 10.22
N ARG A 28 18.77 -15.36 11.05
CA ARG A 28 19.80 -15.16 12.08
C ARG A 28 19.20 -14.68 13.39
N ASP A 29 19.55 -15.37 14.48
CA ASP A 29 19.11 -15.01 15.84
C ASP A 29 20.07 -14.02 16.55
N ASP A 30 21.23 -13.75 15.94
CA ASP A 30 22.31 -12.94 16.52
C ASP A 30 22.37 -11.51 15.98
N VAL A 31 21.36 -11.08 15.24
CA VAL A 31 21.28 -9.74 14.65
C VAL A 31 20.09 -8.96 15.19
N ILE A 32 20.24 -7.65 15.25
CA ILE A 32 19.13 -6.72 15.47
C ILE A 32 18.64 -6.25 14.10
N ASP A 33 17.42 -6.65 13.75
CA ASP A 33 16.81 -6.26 12.46
C ASP A 33 16.25 -4.85 12.54
N LEU A 34 16.79 -3.95 11.72
CA LEU A 34 16.35 -2.57 11.53
C LEU A 34 15.93 -2.31 10.06
N SER A 35 15.72 -3.35 9.28
CA SER A 35 15.47 -3.24 7.84
C SER A 35 14.04 -2.81 7.50
N VAL A 36 13.06 -3.19 8.33
CA VAL A 36 11.63 -2.89 8.09
C VAL A 36 11.08 -2.00 9.19
N GLY A 37 10.38 -0.95 8.79
CA GLY A 37 9.63 -0.07 9.69
C GLY A 37 8.28 -0.67 10.08
N ASP A 38 8.28 -1.73 10.89
CA ASP A 38 7.05 -2.34 11.40
C ASP A 38 6.87 -2.00 12.89
N PRO A 39 5.82 -1.24 13.25
CA PRO A 39 5.56 -0.91 14.64
C PRO A 39 5.27 -2.15 15.48
N ASN A 40 5.94 -2.28 16.63
CA ASN A 40 5.77 -3.42 17.54
C ASN A 40 4.51 -3.33 18.42
N PHE A 41 3.62 -2.38 18.16
CA PHE A 41 2.36 -2.23 18.88
C PHE A 41 1.26 -3.04 18.19
N ALA A 42 0.53 -3.82 18.96
CA ALA A 42 -0.66 -4.49 18.46
C ALA A 42 -1.74 -3.48 18.06
N THR A 43 -2.54 -3.81 17.06
CA THR A 43 -3.74 -3.02 16.72
C THR A 43 -4.65 -2.89 17.95
N PRO A 44 -5.13 -1.69 18.29
CA PRO A 44 -6.02 -1.49 19.42
C PRO A 44 -7.24 -2.41 19.38
N LEU A 45 -7.53 -3.06 20.51
CA LEU A 45 -8.58 -4.07 20.62
C LEU A 45 -9.96 -3.61 20.07
N PRO A 46 -10.44 -2.39 20.32
CA PRO A 46 -11.72 -1.94 19.76
C PRO A 46 -11.78 -1.96 18.23
N ILE A 47 -10.65 -1.74 17.54
CA ILE A 47 -10.56 -1.80 16.08
C ILE A 47 -10.69 -3.25 15.60
N VAL A 48 -9.97 -4.16 16.26
CA VAL A 48 -10.02 -5.60 15.95
C VAL A 48 -11.44 -6.16 16.18
N GLU A 49 -12.04 -5.80 17.30
CA GLU A 49 -13.41 -6.22 17.66
C GLU A 49 -14.43 -5.71 16.64
N ALA A 50 -14.37 -4.44 16.26
CA ALA A 50 -15.26 -3.85 15.28
C ALA A 50 -15.18 -4.56 13.91
N ALA A 51 -13.98 -4.86 13.44
CA ALA A 51 -13.77 -5.59 12.19
C ALA A 51 -14.31 -7.02 12.29
N THR A 52 -14.02 -7.71 13.40
CA THR A 52 -14.49 -9.07 13.64
C THR A 52 -16.01 -9.16 13.72
N GLU A 53 -16.65 -8.23 14.42
CA GLU A 53 -18.12 -8.19 14.53
C GLU A 53 -18.80 -7.90 13.17
N ARG A 54 -18.23 -7.06 12.34
CA ARG A 54 -18.75 -6.86 10.99
C ARG A 54 -18.62 -8.13 10.14
N ALA A 55 -17.50 -8.82 10.22
CA ALA A 55 -17.30 -10.10 9.53
C ALA A 55 -18.30 -11.17 10.02
N LYS A 56 -18.51 -11.32 11.33
CA LYS A 56 -19.52 -12.23 11.90
C LYS A 56 -20.95 -11.92 11.45
N LYS A 57 -21.26 -10.66 11.20
CA LYS A 57 -22.55 -10.21 10.66
C LYS A 57 -22.68 -10.41 9.14
N GLY A 58 -21.73 -11.08 8.50
CA GLY A 58 -21.78 -11.40 7.08
C GLY A 58 -21.28 -10.29 6.15
N HIS A 59 -20.62 -9.24 6.65
CA HIS A 59 -19.99 -8.20 5.81
C HIS A 59 -18.67 -8.71 5.21
N THR A 60 -18.74 -9.78 4.41
CA THR A 60 -17.61 -10.47 3.78
C THR A 60 -17.74 -10.54 2.25
N HIS A 61 -18.63 -9.75 1.68
CA HIS A 61 -18.87 -9.68 0.25
C HIS A 61 -18.13 -8.50 -0.38
N TYR A 62 -18.26 -8.35 -1.69
CA TYR A 62 -17.71 -7.22 -2.44
C TYR A 62 -18.20 -5.88 -1.90
N THR A 63 -17.31 -4.92 -1.87
CA THR A 63 -17.62 -3.51 -1.61
C THR A 63 -17.84 -2.75 -2.94
N ALA A 64 -18.26 -1.50 -2.85
CA ALA A 64 -18.23 -0.61 -4.01
C ALA A 64 -16.80 -0.45 -4.54
N ALA A 65 -16.63 -0.27 -5.84
CA ALA A 65 -15.32 -0.18 -6.50
C ALA A 65 -14.38 0.90 -5.90
N MET A 66 -14.95 2.01 -5.46
CA MET A 66 -14.21 3.10 -4.80
C MET A 66 -14.01 2.88 -3.29
N GLY A 67 -14.49 1.78 -2.75
CA GLY A 67 -14.53 1.50 -1.30
C GLY A 67 -15.87 1.83 -0.65
N MET A 68 -16.03 1.41 0.59
CA MET A 68 -17.26 1.61 1.36
C MET A 68 -17.58 3.10 1.53
N PRO A 69 -18.83 3.54 1.27
CA PRO A 69 -19.20 4.96 1.38
C PRO A 69 -18.86 5.55 2.75
N GLU A 70 -19.17 4.85 3.84
CA GLU A 70 -18.93 5.32 5.21
C GLU A 70 -17.44 5.54 5.48
N LEU A 71 -16.57 4.69 4.93
CA LEU A 71 -15.11 4.87 5.05
C LEU A 71 -14.64 6.07 4.24
N ARG A 72 -15.15 6.27 3.04
CA ARG A 72 -14.80 7.40 2.20
C ARG A 72 -15.24 8.74 2.80
N GLU A 73 -16.41 8.77 3.43
CA GLU A 73 -16.91 9.92 4.20
C GLU A 73 -15.97 10.22 5.39
N ALA A 74 -15.63 9.21 6.19
CA ALA A 74 -14.72 9.37 7.32
C ALA A 74 -13.33 9.85 6.90
N ILE A 75 -12.81 9.37 5.77
CA ILE A 75 -11.54 9.84 5.19
C ILE A 75 -11.66 11.31 4.77
N ALA A 76 -12.72 11.69 4.06
CA ALA A 76 -12.94 13.08 3.66
C ALA A 76 -13.02 14.02 4.87
N GLU A 77 -13.76 13.65 5.90
CA GLU A 77 -13.83 14.42 7.16
C GLU A 77 -12.47 14.55 7.85
N TYR A 78 -11.67 13.49 7.83
CA TYR A 78 -10.31 13.53 8.39
C TYR A 78 -9.44 14.56 7.67
N TYR A 79 -9.43 14.55 6.34
CA TYR A 79 -8.68 15.51 5.55
C TYR A 79 -9.19 16.94 5.72
N GLN A 80 -10.50 17.15 5.85
CA GLN A 80 -11.07 18.47 6.13
C GLN A 80 -10.58 19.04 7.48
N LYS A 81 -10.44 18.19 8.50
CA LYS A 81 -9.86 18.60 9.80
C LYS A 81 -8.39 19.02 9.69
N LEU A 82 -7.68 18.52 8.68
CA LEU A 82 -6.31 18.94 8.35
C LEU A 82 -6.25 20.17 7.44
N GLY A 83 -7.39 20.79 7.12
CA GLY A 83 -7.47 21.96 6.25
C GLY A 83 -7.45 21.63 4.75
N ILE A 84 -7.57 20.36 4.37
CA ILE A 84 -7.61 19.89 2.97
C ILE A 84 -9.07 19.70 2.57
N PRO A 85 -9.62 20.48 1.61
CA PRO A 85 -11.01 20.37 1.18
C PRO A 85 -11.23 19.09 0.37
N ALA A 86 -11.52 18.00 1.04
CA ALA A 86 -11.81 16.70 0.42
C ALA A 86 -13.30 16.37 0.51
N LYS A 87 -13.82 15.66 -0.50
CA LYS A 87 -15.18 15.13 -0.55
C LYS A 87 -15.12 13.61 -0.71
N ALA A 88 -16.16 12.90 -0.25
CA ALA A 88 -16.21 11.44 -0.35
C ALA A 88 -16.15 10.89 -1.79
N ASP A 89 -16.64 11.65 -2.77
CA ASP A 89 -16.56 11.30 -4.19
C ASP A 89 -15.14 11.43 -4.79
N GLN A 90 -14.24 12.12 -4.10
CA GLN A 90 -12.82 12.26 -4.46
C GLN A 90 -11.92 11.25 -3.76
N VAL A 91 -12.49 10.33 -2.98
CA VAL A 91 -11.73 9.32 -2.22
C VAL A 91 -11.88 7.95 -2.86
N MET A 92 -10.77 7.29 -3.10
CA MET A 92 -10.70 5.87 -3.46
C MET A 92 -9.91 5.11 -2.39
N VAL A 93 -10.47 4.01 -1.93
CA VAL A 93 -9.79 3.09 -0.99
C VAL A 93 -9.05 2.03 -1.79
N THR A 94 -7.78 1.83 -1.48
CA THR A 94 -6.89 0.90 -2.19
C THR A 94 -6.31 -0.15 -1.25
N VAL A 95 -5.68 -1.19 -1.80
CA VAL A 95 -4.95 -2.22 -1.05
C VAL A 95 -3.55 -1.70 -0.75
N GLY A 96 -3.44 -0.79 0.22
CA GLY A 96 -2.20 -0.15 0.61
C GLY A 96 -1.81 1.06 -0.26
N ALA A 97 -0.76 1.77 0.19
CA ALA A 97 -0.28 3.00 -0.45
C ALA A 97 0.42 2.74 -1.80
N GLU A 98 1.13 1.63 -1.94
CA GLU A 98 1.77 1.26 -3.21
C GLU A 98 0.75 1.07 -4.33
N HIS A 99 -0.37 0.40 -4.03
CA HIS A 99 -1.46 0.26 -5.00
C HIS A 99 -2.09 1.62 -5.35
N ALA A 100 -2.23 2.53 -4.37
CA ALA A 100 -2.70 3.89 -4.63
C ALA A 100 -1.77 4.65 -5.58
N LEU A 101 -0.45 4.56 -5.36
CA LEU A 101 0.56 5.17 -6.23
C LEU A 101 0.51 4.58 -7.63
N LEU A 102 0.51 3.26 -7.76
CA LEU A 102 0.40 2.59 -9.06
C LEU A 102 -0.81 3.07 -9.85
N LEU A 103 -1.99 3.11 -9.22
CA LEU A 103 -3.21 3.57 -9.87
C LEU A 103 -3.15 5.05 -10.26
N ALA A 104 -2.56 5.90 -9.40
CA ALA A 104 -2.41 7.32 -9.68
C ALA A 104 -1.45 7.56 -10.86
N LEU A 105 -0.29 6.92 -10.87
CA LEU A 105 0.68 7.03 -11.94
C LEU A 105 0.12 6.48 -13.26
N TYR A 106 -0.55 5.33 -13.21
CA TYR A 106 -1.18 4.74 -14.38
C TYR A 106 -2.29 5.62 -14.99
N ALA A 107 -2.99 6.39 -14.16
CA ALA A 107 -4.04 7.30 -14.61
C ALA A 107 -3.53 8.65 -15.14
N LEU A 108 -2.30 9.04 -14.75
CA LEU A 108 -1.76 10.38 -15.04
C LEU A 108 -0.65 10.38 -16.09
N LEU A 109 -0.01 9.23 -16.35
CA LEU A 109 1.20 9.14 -17.18
C LEU A 109 0.96 8.36 -18.46
N ASP A 110 1.46 8.89 -19.55
CA ASP A 110 1.56 8.21 -20.83
C ASP A 110 3.00 7.69 -21.07
N PRO A 111 3.20 6.71 -21.96
CA PRO A 111 4.55 6.27 -22.32
C PRO A 111 5.42 7.42 -22.85
N GLY A 112 6.52 7.70 -22.16
CA GLY A 112 7.45 8.78 -22.45
C GLY A 112 7.36 9.96 -21.49
N ASP A 113 6.38 9.98 -20.59
CA ASP A 113 6.34 10.99 -19.52
C ASP A 113 7.42 10.72 -18.46
N GLU A 114 7.86 11.78 -17.79
CA GLU A 114 8.92 11.75 -16.80
C GLU A 114 8.38 12.01 -15.39
N VAL A 115 8.88 11.26 -14.42
CA VAL A 115 8.57 11.44 -12.99
C VAL A 115 9.85 11.75 -12.23
N LEU A 116 9.85 12.79 -11.40
CA LEU A 116 10.97 13.12 -10.53
C LEU A 116 10.79 12.44 -9.16
N ILE A 117 11.75 11.63 -8.79
CA ILE A 117 11.79 10.93 -7.49
C ILE A 117 13.02 11.42 -6.73
N ALA A 118 12.80 11.87 -5.48
CA ALA A 118 13.90 12.30 -4.62
C ALA A 118 14.61 11.08 -4.03
N GLU A 119 15.93 11.00 -4.15
CA GLU A 119 16.76 9.95 -3.54
C GLU A 119 17.53 10.49 -2.31
N PRO A 120 17.72 9.65 -1.27
CA PRO A 120 17.23 8.28 -1.12
C PRO A 120 15.73 8.20 -0.84
N CYS A 121 15.05 7.18 -1.39
CA CYS A 121 13.61 6.98 -1.25
C CYS A 121 13.26 5.53 -0.92
N PHE A 122 11.98 5.26 -0.74
CA PHE A 122 11.47 3.90 -0.61
C PHE A 122 11.61 3.18 -1.95
N SER A 123 12.32 2.04 -1.96
CA SER A 123 12.69 1.32 -3.19
C SER A 123 11.55 1.00 -4.17
N PRO A 124 10.30 0.73 -3.73
CA PRO A 124 9.17 0.52 -4.64
C PRO A 124 8.72 1.75 -5.45
N TYR A 125 9.32 2.93 -5.23
CA TYR A 125 8.98 4.11 -6.03
C TYR A 125 9.72 4.17 -7.38
N ALA A 126 10.79 3.41 -7.54
CA ALA A 126 11.67 3.40 -8.72
C ALA A 126 11.37 2.27 -9.72
#